data_35bed2d21a7be917b6247e6724b40698
#
_entry.id   35bed2d21a7be917b6247e6724b40698
#
_cell.length_a   1.000
_cell.length_b   1.000
_cell.length_c   1.000
_cell.angle_alpha   90.00
_cell.angle_beta   90.00
_cell.angle_gamma   90.00
#
_symmetry.space_group_name_H-M   'P 1'
#
loop_
_entity.id
_entity.type
_entity.pdbx_description
1 polymer ?
#
loop_
_entity_poly.entity_id
_entity_poly.type
_entity_poly.pdbx_seq_one_letter_code
_entity_poly.pdbx_strand_id
1 'polypeptide(L)'
;MAKPRLDIEKEEKESLDHASSSADEQEDDPEEKLAVEHENAEEKAQPGKKKKKQKKVRENKAKNICIDGREVRLKEFVKEYKNLVEGAPKLNKYQRKAIKRYHREEALKPYQAELIRMQKHLELNKRRMVILFEGRDAAGKGGTIRRVTRYMNEKHYRIVALGKPTEHQKTQWFFQKYVTEFPRGGEVVLFDRSWYNRAVVEPVFGFCTNEEYNDFMRGVTGFEKDLVRQGTVLVKLYFSVTKEEQARRFERRKTDPLRQWKLSEIDVQAQNRWDDFTRQKYEMLKRTHTNVAPWTIIRSNNKHEARLNAMKIILNAVPYDRGNKDLDYVPDPDVVISGAREKELMDAQLLKLGRFIG
;
A
#
# COMPACT_ATOMS: atom_id res chain seq x y z
N MET A 1 8.09 34.61 -54.36
CA MET A 1 9.23 34.07 -53.61
C MET A 1 8.67 33.39 -52.37
N ALA A 2 8.60 32.07 -52.39
CA ALA A 2 8.08 31.24 -51.33
C ALA A 2 9.20 30.84 -50.37
N LYS A 3 9.00 30.91 -49.04
CA LYS A 3 9.85 30.33 -48.03
C LYS A 3 9.20 29.03 -47.51
N PRO A 4 10.00 28.01 -47.23
CA PRO A 4 9.52 26.65 -46.93
C PRO A 4 8.99 26.51 -45.47
N ARG A 5 7.93 25.72 -45.32
CA ARG A 5 7.49 25.16 -44.04
C ARG A 5 8.48 24.10 -43.62
N LEU A 6 8.96 24.17 -42.38
CA LEU A 6 9.78 23.17 -41.73
C LEU A 6 8.89 22.27 -40.89
N ASP A 7 9.13 20.97 -41.02
CA ASP A 7 8.48 19.83 -40.38
C ASP A 7 8.64 19.86 -38.86
N ILE A 8 7.51 19.89 -38.14
CA ILE A 8 7.42 19.73 -36.69
C ILE A 8 6.47 18.54 -36.34
N GLU A 9 6.48 17.51 -37.15
CA GLU A 9 5.61 16.31 -36.89
C GLU A 9 6.34 15.01 -36.59
N LYS A 10 7.63 15.04 -36.25
CA LYS A 10 8.40 13.79 -36.01
C LYS A 10 8.81 13.51 -34.56
N GLU A 11 8.62 14.39 -33.61
CA GLU A 11 9.07 14.17 -32.23
C GLU A 11 7.99 13.72 -31.24
N GLU A 12 6.72 13.67 -31.63
CA GLU A 12 5.62 13.29 -30.70
C GLU A 12 5.20 11.81 -30.75
N LYS A 13 5.83 10.99 -31.59
CA LYS A 13 5.45 9.56 -31.73
C LYS A 13 6.31 8.54 -30.99
N GLU A 14 7.43 8.93 -30.42
CA GLU A 14 8.33 7.97 -29.73
C GLU A 14 8.14 7.83 -28.22
N SER A 15 7.18 8.51 -27.60
CA SER A 15 6.98 8.43 -26.14
C SER A 15 5.82 7.53 -25.66
N LEU A 16 5.15 6.79 -26.54
CA LEU A 16 3.93 6.04 -26.20
C LEU A 16 4.07 4.50 -26.19
N ASP A 17 5.18 3.93 -26.63
CA ASP A 17 5.30 2.47 -26.80
C ASP A 17 6.13 1.70 -25.74
N HIS A 18 6.46 2.27 -24.59
CA HIS A 18 7.20 1.56 -23.54
C HIS A 18 6.45 1.44 -22.20
N ALA A 19 5.25 0.91 -22.22
CA ALA A 19 4.49 0.59 -21.01
C ALA A 19 3.95 -0.85 -20.95
N SER A 20 4.67 -1.84 -21.49
CA SER A 20 4.31 -3.24 -21.26
C SER A 20 5.53 -4.16 -21.31
N SER A 21 6.34 -4.15 -20.26
CA SER A 21 7.14 -5.32 -19.92
C SER A 21 7.00 -5.58 -18.42
N SER A 22 6.39 -6.71 -18.10
CA SER A 22 6.24 -7.27 -16.76
C SER A 22 7.61 -7.64 -16.18
N ALA A 23 8.33 -6.65 -15.65
CA ALA A 23 9.47 -6.92 -14.80
C ALA A 23 8.96 -7.26 -13.39
N ASP A 24 8.98 -8.54 -13.04
CA ASP A 24 8.72 -9.05 -11.69
C ASP A 24 9.66 -8.35 -10.71
N GLU A 25 9.10 -7.47 -9.88
CA GLU A 25 9.85 -6.80 -8.83
C GLU A 25 10.26 -7.81 -7.75
N GLN A 26 11.54 -8.14 -7.70
CA GLN A 26 12.13 -8.83 -6.56
C GLN A 26 12.18 -7.84 -5.39
N GLU A 27 11.25 -7.96 -4.45
CA GLU A 27 11.22 -7.13 -3.25
C GLU A 27 11.97 -7.85 -2.11
N ASP A 28 13.13 -7.33 -1.70
CA ASP A 28 13.79 -7.71 -0.45
C ASP A 28 13.07 -7.02 0.72
N ASP A 29 12.78 -7.77 1.77
CA ASP A 29 12.07 -7.31 2.96
C ASP A 29 13.07 -7.12 4.11
N PRO A 30 12.99 -6.01 4.85
CA PRO A 30 13.87 -5.72 5.98
C PRO A 30 13.73 -6.68 7.16
N GLU A 31 12.58 -7.32 7.32
CA GLU A 31 12.35 -8.29 8.40
C GLU A 31 13.24 -9.54 8.30
N GLU A 32 13.82 -9.81 7.12
CA GLU A 32 14.71 -10.95 6.94
C GLU A 32 16.01 -10.84 7.75
N LYS A 33 16.46 -9.60 8.09
CA LYS A 33 17.63 -9.41 8.96
C LYS A 33 17.28 -9.56 10.45
N LEU A 34 16.11 -9.10 10.87
CA LEU A 34 15.66 -9.21 12.26
C LEU A 34 15.32 -10.66 12.67
N ALA A 35 14.71 -11.44 11.77
CA ALA A 35 14.41 -12.84 12.02
C ALA A 35 15.67 -13.71 12.17
N VAL A 36 16.75 -13.41 11.44
CA VAL A 36 18.03 -14.13 11.55
C VAL A 36 18.77 -13.77 12.84
N GLU A 37 18.65 -12.54 13.34
CA GLU A 37 19.26 -12.13 14.62
C GLU A 37 18.52 -12.71 15.82
N HIS A 38 17.19 -12.88 15.77
CA HIS A 38 16.43 -13.54 16.85
C HIS A 38 16.66 -15.05 16.95
N GLU A 39 16.81 -15.78 15.84
CA GLU A 39 17.15 -17.20 15.87
C GLU A 39 18.57 -17.47 16.40
N ASN A 40 19.51 -16.56 16.20
CA ASN A 40 20.89 -16.70 16.74
C ASN A 40 21.01 -16.31 18.22
N ALA A 41 20.03 -15.64 18.80
CA ALA A 41 20.02 -15.28 20.22
C ALA A 41 19.47 -16.39 21.13
N GLU A 42 18.63 -17.27 20.62
CA GLU A 42 18.06 -18.40 21.40
C GLU A 42 19.02 -19.59 21.57
N GLU A 43 20.06 -19.71 20.76
CA GLU A 43 20.99 -20.87 20.82
C GLU A 43 22.07 -20.74 21.91
N LYS A 44 22.13 -19.64 22.70
CA LYS A 44 23.19 -19.40 23.69
C LYS A 44 22.76 -19.39 25.15
N ALA A 45 21.56 -19.80 25.49
CA ALA A 45 21.15 -19.95 26.89
C ALA A 45 21.10 -21.39 27.33
N GLN A 46 22.17 -21.91 27.97
CA GLN A 46 22.18 -23.19 28.63
C GLN A 46 21.54 -23.12 30.04
N PRO A 47 20.77 -24.12 30.47
CA PRO A 47 19.99 -24.06 31.69
C PRO A 47 20.74 -24.54 32.92
N GLY A 48 20.71 -23.74 33.96
CA GLY A 48 21.10 -24.12 35.32
C GLY A 48 20.07 -25.11 35.94
N LYS A 49 20.59 -26.17 36.54
CA LYS A 49 19.87 -27.25 37.21
C LYS A 49 18.91 -26.75 38.32
N LYS A 50 17.60 -27.07 38.23
CA LYS A 50 16.70 -27.11 39.39
C LYS A 50 15.82 -28.39 39.39
N LYS A 51 15.77 -28.98 40.55
CA LYS A 51 15.26 -30.25 41.04
C LYS A 51 13.89 -30.71 40.50
N LYS A 52 13.85 -32.02 40.18
CA LYS A 52 12.67 -32.83 39.88
C LYS A 52 11.63 -32.83 41.03
N LYS A 53 10.37 -32.54 40.70
CA LYS A 53 9.19 -33.10 41.32
C LYS A 53 8.45 -33.94 40.31
N GLN A 54 8.46 -35.24 40.48
CA GLN A 54 7.74 -36.21 39.66
C GLN A 54 6.24 -36.05 39.91
N LYS A 55 5.50 -35.59 38.91
CA LYS A 55 4.05 -35.78 38.80
C LYS A 55 3.82 -36.92 37.82
N LYS A 56 3.33 -38.08 38.27
CA LYS A 56 2.84 -39.16 37.43
C LYS A 56 1.79 -38.61 36.46
N VAL A 57 2.13 -38.48 35.21
CA VAL A 57 1.18 -38.24 34.13
C VAL A 57 0.62 -39.60 33.73
N ARG A 58 -0.69 -39.79 33.90
CA ARG A 58 -1.44 -40.96 33.43
C ARG A 58 -1.18 -41.11 31.93
N GLU A 59 -0.74 -42.33 31.54
CA GLU A 59 -0.60 -42.72 30.13
C GLU A 59 -1.94 -42.54 29.40
N ASN A 60 -2.01 -41.52 28.56
CA ASN A 60 -3.11 -41.39 27.63
C ASN A 60 -2.96 -42.43 26.52
N LYS A 61 -3.97 -43.29 26.38
CA LYS A 61 -4.13 -44.27 25.32
C LYS A 61 -3.78 -43.64 23.97
N ALA A 62 -2.96 -44.32 23.18
CA ALA A 62 -2.57 -43.87 21.83
C ALA A 62 -3.82 -43.50 21.01
N LYS A 63 -3.94 -42.23 20.68
CA LYS A 63 -5.01 -41.78 19.79
C LYS A 63 -4.60 -42.09 18.35
N ASN A 64 -5.45 -42.82 17.65
CA ASN A 64 -5.35 -42.96 16.21
C ASN A 64 -5.85 -41.68 15.57
N ILE A 65 -5.23 -41.27 14.49
CA ILE A 65 -5.67 -40.16 13.61
C ILE A 65 -5.99 -40.73 12.24
N CYS A 66 -7.00 -40.21 11.59
CA CYS A 66 -7.37 -40.60 10.22
C CYS A 66 -6.72 -39.62 9.23
N ILE A 67 -5.88 -40.12 8.32
CA ILE A 67 -5.24 -39.36 7.25
C ILE A 67 -5.57 -40.05 5.95
N ASP A 68 -6.19 -39.35 5.01
CA ASP A 68 -6.62 -39.87 3.69
C ASP A 68 -7.42 -41.18 3.78
N GLY A 69 -8.30 -41.28 4.81
CA GLY A 69 -9.15 -42.45 5.05
C GLY A 69 -8.44 -43.63 5.70
N ARG A 70 -7.19 -43.50 6.15
CA ARG A 70 -6.43 -44.55 6.87
C ARG A 70 -6.22 -44.18 8.31
N GLU A 71 -6.49 -45.12 9.23
CA GLU A 71 -6.14 -44.95 10.65
C GLU A 71 -4.64 -45.14 10.86
N VAL A 72 -3.97 -44.11 11.39
CA VAL A 72 -2.55 -44.11 11.69
C VAL A 72 -2.37 -43.79 13.19
N ARG A 73 -1.46 -44.48 13.87
CA ARG A 73 -1.13 -44.16 15.26
C ARG A 73 -0.38 -42.85 15.35
N LEU A 74 -0.87 -41.90 16.13
CA LEU A 74 -0.28 -40.57 16.27
C LEU A 74 1.23 -40.63 16.59
N LYS A 75 1.68 -41.58 17.41
CA LYS A 75 3.13 -41.78 17.75
C LYS A 75 3.97 -42.19 16.53
N GLU A 76 3.43 -43.03 15.66
CA GLU A 76 4.11 -43.50 14.45
C GLU A 76 4.15 -42.37 13.41
N PHE A 77 3.05 -41.67 13.23
CA PHE A 77 2.98 -40.51 12.37
C PHE A 77 3.98 -39.40 12.78
N VAL A 78 4.05 -39.08 14.10
CA VAL A 78 4.99 -38.05 14.60
C VAL A 78 6.45 -38.49 14.40
N LYS A 79 6.75 -39.81 14.53
CA LYS A 79 8.10 -40.34 14.29
C LYS A 79 8.47 -40.28 12.80
N GLU A 80 7.56 -40.67 11.91
CA GLU A 80 7.76 -40.60 10.47
C GLU A 80 7.91 -39.16 10.00
N TYR A 81 7.04 -38.28 10.50
CA TYR A 81 7.12 -36.84 10.21
C TYR A 81 8.44 -36.22 10.68
N LYS A 82 8.90 -36.54 11.89
CA LYS A 82 10.21 -36.09 12.36
C LYS A 82 11.35 -36.58 11.47
N ASN A 83 11.35 -37.88 11.10
CA ASN A 83 12.37 -38.40 10.20
C ASN A 83 12.36 -37.75 8.83
N LEU A 84 11.18 -37.43 8.28
CA LEU A 84 11.02 -36.68 7.01
C LEU A 84 11.53 -35.25 7.15
N VAL A 85 11.25 -34.58 8.25
CA VAL A 85 11.68 -33.19 8.50
C VAL A 85 13.18 -33.11 8.82
N GLU A 86 13.70 -34.03 9.60
CA GLU A 86 15.14 -34.07 9.93
C GLU A 86 16.00 -34.50 8.73
N GLY A 87 15.45 -35.30 7.81
CA GLY A 87 16.11 -35.69 6.55
C GLY A 87 15.91 -34.67 5.40
N ALA A 88 15.04 -33.68 5.57
CA ALA A 88 14.82 -32.68 4.53
C ALA A 88 16.04 -31.75 4.42
N PRO A 89 16.54 -31.48 3.21
CA PRO A 89 17.63 -30.54 3.02
C PRO A 89 17.24 -29.17 3.55
N LYS A 90 18.10 -28.58 4.42
CA LYS A 90 17.87 -27.23 4.93
C LYS A 90 17.76 -26.26 3.75
N LEU A 91 16.61 -25.62 3.63
CA LEU A 91 16.38 -24.63 2.59
C LEU A 91 17.45 -23.53 2.64
N ASN A 92 18.04 -23.23 1.51
CA ASN A 92 18.97 -22.11 1.40
C ASN A 92 18.20 -20.75 1.43
N LYS A 93 18.95 -19.65 1.56
CA LYS A 93 18.36 -18.30 1.64
C LYS A 93 17.44 -17.98 0.47
N TYR A 94 17.81 -18.38 -0.75
CA TYR A 94 17.04 -18.11 -1.97
C TYR A 94 15.72 -18.90 -1.99
N GLN A 95 15.77 -20.18 -1.58
CA GLN A 95 14.58 -21.03 -1.50
C GLN A 95 13.59 -20.50 -0.45
N ARG A 96 14.06 -20.14 0.75
CA ARG A 96 13.21 -19.51 1.78
C ARG A 96 12.55 -18.22 1.28
N LYS A 97 13.30 -17.37 0.59
CA LYS A 97 12.79 -16.14 -0.01
C LYS A 97 11.73 -16.42 -1.09
N ALA A 98 11.96 -17.39 -1.95
CA ALA A 98 11.00 -17.79 -2.98
C ALA A 98 9.68 -18.30 -2.37
N ILE A 99 9.77 -19.17 -1.35
CA ILE A 99 8.60 -19.70 -0.63
C ILE A 99 7.84 -18.57 0.07
N LYS A 100 8.55 -17.66 0.79
CA LYS A 100 7.94 -16.50 1.45
C LYS A 100 7.21 -15.60 0.43
N ARG A 101 7.84 -15.36 -0.74
CA ARG A 101 7.22 -14.59 -1.82
C ARG A 101 5.96 -15.29 -2.35
N TYR A 102 6.03 -16.59 -2.58
CA TYR A 102 4.88 -17.38 -3.03
C TYR A 102 3.72 -17.28 -2.04
N HIS A 103 3.94 -17.53 -0.75
CA HIS A 103 2.88 -17.44 0.26
C HIS A 103 2.28 -16.02 0.35
N ARG A 104 3.09 -14.98 0.23
CA ARG A 104 2.61 -13.59 0.21
C ARG A 104 1.72 -13.28 -1.01
N GLU A 105 2.06 -13.77 -2.18
CA GLU A 105 1.21 -13.60 -3.35
C GLU A 105 -0.08 -14.44 -3.23
N GLU A 106 0.00 -15.67 -2.74
CA GLU A 106 -1.18 -16.52 -2.49
C GLU A 106 -2.15 -15.90 -1.48
N ALA A 107 -1.64 -15.31 -0.41
CA ALA A 107 -2.47 -14.64 0.60
C ALA A 107 -3.28 -13.46 0.05
N LEU A 108 -2.87 -12.83 -1.05
CA LEU A 108 -3.62 -11.73 -1.69
C LEU A 108 -4.74 -12.23 -2.62
N LYS A 109 -4.62 -13.43 -3.18
CA LYS A 109 -5.56 -13.94 -4.20
C LYS A 109 -7.02 -13.97 -3.75
N PRO A 110 -7.38 -14.40 -2.54
CA PRO A 110 -8.77 -14.34 -2.07
C PRO A 110 -9.35 -12.92 -2.11
N TYR A 111 -8.57 -11.92 -1.68
CA TYR A 111 -8.99 -10.51 -1.71
C TYR A 111 -9.07 -9.96 -3.14
N GLN A 112 -8.18 -10.41 -4.03
CA GLN A 112 -8.23 -10.05 -5.45
C GLN A 112 -9.48 -10.63 -6.13
N ALA A 113 -9.89 -11.85 -5.76
CA ALA A 113 -11.15 -12.42 -6.23
C ALA A 113 -12.37 -11.59 -5.76
N GLU A 114 -12.34 -11.12 -4.51
CA GLU A 114 -13.38 -10.25 -3.97
C GLU A 114 -13.38 -8.85 -4.64
N LEU A 115 -12.22 -8.31 -5.02
CA LEU A 115 -12.13 -7.06 -5.79
C LEU A 115 -12.82 -7.18 -7.16
N ILE A 116 -12.72 -8.34 -7.83
CA ILE A 116 -13.45 -8.61 -9.08
C ILE A 116 -14.97 -8.62 -8.82
N ARG A 117 -15.43 -9.25 -7.73
CA ARG A 117 -16.85 -9.26 -7.35
C ARG A 117 -17.38 -7.86 -7.04
N MET A 118 -16.61 -7.09 -6.28
CA MET A 118 -16.92 -5.70 -5.97
C MET A 118 -17.00 -4.87 -7.26
N GLN A 119 -16.04 -5.02 -8.18
CA GLN A 119 -16.05 -4.33 -9.47
C GLN A 119 -17.30 -4.67 -10.27
N LYS A 120 -17.68 -5.95 -10.35
CA LYS A 120 -18.91 -6.39 -11.01
C LYS A 120 -20.17 -5.78 -10.38
N HIS A 121 -20.19 -5.67 -9.05
CA HIS A 121 -21.27 -5.00 -8.33
C HIS A 121 -21.37 -3.51 -8.71
N LEU A 122 -20.23 -2.80 -8.77
CA LEU A 122 -20.19 -1.39 -9.19
C LEU A 122 -20.68 -1.23 -10.63
N GLU A 123 -20.28 -2.12 -11.53
CA GLU A 123 -20.70 -2.14 -12.95
C GLU A 123 -22.22 -2.30 -13.07
N LEU A 124 -22.79 -3.35 -12.46
CA LEU A 124 -24.22 -3.64 -12.52
C LEU A 124 -25.09 -2.51 -11.95
N ASN A 125 -24.62 -1.87 -10.88
CA ASN A 125 -25.34 -0.77 -10.21
C ASN A 125 -24.93 0.61 -10.72
N LYS A 126 -24.12 0.70 -11.78
CA LYS A 126 -23.60 1.95 -12.37
C LYS A 126 -23.00 2.91 -11.32
N ARG A 127 -22.41 2.37 -10.26
CA ARG A 127 -21.78 3.17 -9.21
C ARG A 127 -20.38 3.59 -9.62
N ARG A 128 -19.97 4.76 -9.18
CA ARG A 128 -18.64 5.33 -9.43
C ARG A 128 -17.77 5.17 -8.20
N MET A 129 -16.49 4.83 -8.40
CA MET A 129 -15.54 4.75 -7.31
C MET A 129 -14.25 5.48 -7.64
N VAL A 130 -13.78 6.30 -6.71
CA VAL A 130 -12.50 7.01 -6.77
C VAL A 130 -11.66 6.60 -5.57
N ILE A 131 -10.42 6.16 -5.81
CA ILE A 131 -9.48 5.76 -4.77
C ILE A 131 -8.24 6.62 -4.89
N LEU A 132 -7.93 7.37 -3.85
CA LEU A 132 -6.73 8.19 -3.77
C LEU A 132 -5.61 7.42 -3.07
N PHE A 133 -4.48 7.27 -3.74
CA PHE A 133 -3.26 6.71 -3.18
C PHE A 133 -2.28 7.84 -2.91
N GLU A 134 -2.26 8.32 -1.69
CA GLU A 134 -1.40 9.38 -1.22
C GLU A 134 -0.33 8.88 -0.25
N GLY A 135 0.64 9.71 0.07
CA GLY A 135 1.69 9.40 1.01
C GLY A 135 3.09 9.66 0.46
N ARG A 136 4.09 9.38 1.28
CA ARG A 136 5.49 9.68 0.99
C ARG A 136 6.01 8.90 -0.22
N ASP A 137 7.07 9.41 -0.80
CA ASP A 137 7.78 8.71 -1.88
C ASP A 137 8.39 7.41 -1.35
N ALA A 138 8.45 6.41 -2.22
CA ALA A 138 8.84 5.05 -1.88
C ALA A 138 7.95 4.32 -0.85
N ALA A 139 6.82 4.90 -0.41
CA ALA A 139 5.89 4.25 0.53
C ALA A 139 5.19 3.01 -0.03
N GLY A 140 5.17 2.79 -1.35
CA GLY A 140 4.64 1.57 -1.96
C GLY A 140 3.29 1.74 -2.67
N LYS A 141 2.85 2.98 -2.94
CA LYS A 141 1.58 3.31 -3.61
C LYS A 141 1.39 2.55 -4.93
N GLY A 142 2.25 2.76 -5.92
CA GLY A 142 2.13 2.12 -7.24
C GLY A 142 2.21 0.59 -7.17
N GLY A 143 3.01 0.02 -6.24
CA GLY A 143 3.04 -1.43 -6.01
C GLY A 143 1.74 -1.98 -5.44
N THR A 144 1.03 -1.20 -4.62
CA THR A 144 -0.29 -1.57 -4.10
C THR A 144 -1.35 -1.44 -5.19
N ILE A 145 -1.34 -0.37 -5.98
CA ILE A 145 -2.24 -0.17 -7.13
C ILE A 145 -2.17 -1.38 -8.05
N ARG A 146 -0.97 -1.81 -8.47
CA ARG A 146 -0.78 -2.98 -9.33
C ARG A 146 -1.32 -4.29 -8.74
N ARG A 147 -1.30 -4.47 -7.40
CA ARG A 147 -1.88 -5.67 -6.77
C ARG A 147 -3.38 -5.60 -6.64
N VAL A 148 -3.92 -4.42 -6.39
CA VAL A 148 -5.38 -4.18 -6.39
C VAL A 148 -5.96 -4.47 -7.76
N THR A 149 -5.33 -3.96 -8.82
CA THR A 149 -5.87 -4.05 -10.20
C THR A 149 -5.51 -5.34 -10.93
N ARG A 150 -4.62 -6.18 -10.39
CA ARG A 150 -3.98 -7.31 -11.08
C ARG A 150 -4.94 -8.24 -11.85
N TYR A 151 -6.13 -8.47 -11.33
CA TYR A 151 -7.13 -9.36 -11.93
C TYR A 151 -8.46 -8.65 -12.19
N MET A 152 -8.53 -7.35 -11.98
CA MET A 152 -9.72 -6.55 -12.29
C MET A 152 -9.89 -6.45 -13.81
N ASN A 153 -11.13 -6.29 -14.25
CA ASN A 153 -11.43 -6.04 -15.66
C ASN A 153 -10.97 -4.63 -16.07
N GLU A 154 -10.01 -4.55 -16.98
CA GLU A 154 -9.40 -3.30 -17.45
C GLU A 154 -10.40 -2.34 -18.12
N LYS A 155 -11.52 -2.85 -18.63
CA LYS A 155 -12.58 -2.01 -19.22
C LYS A 155 -13.33 -1.16 -18.19
N HIS A 156 -13.21 -1.50 -16.89
CA HIS A 156 -13.96 -0.90 -15.80
C HIS A 156 -13.06 -0.30 -14.70
N TYR A 157 -11.77 -0.14 -14.98
CA TYR A 157 -10.91 0.70 -14.13
C TYR A 157 -9.90 1.49 -14.96
N ARG A 158 -9.41 2.58 -14.39
CA ARG A 158 -8.27 3.35 -14.89
C ARG A 158 -7.32 3.72 -13.75
N ILE A 159 -6.03 3.71 -14.07
CA ILE A 159 -5.00 4.25 -13.18
C ILE A 159 -4.63 5.63 -13.73
N VAL A 160 -4.76 6.65 -12.87
CA VAL A 160 -4.50 8.04 -13.25
C VAL A 160 -3.30 8.55 -12.45
N ALA A 161 -2.25 8.95 -13.15
CA ALA A 161 -1.05 9.56 -12.58
C ALA A 161 -0.76 10.86 -13.34
N LEU A 162 -1.33 11.97 -12.86
CA LEU A 162 -1.18 13.26 -13.54
C LEU A 162 0.17 13.89 -13.24
N GLY A 163 0.87 14.29 -14.29
CA GLY A 163 2.12 15.03 -14.23
C GLY A 163 1.97 16.49 -13.79
N LYS A 164 3.03 17.26 -13.99
CA LYS A 164 3.00 18.71 -13.80
C LYS A 164 1.93 19.34 -14.71
N PRO A 165 1.20 20.37 -14.25
CA PRO A 165 0.22 21.04 -15.08
C PRO A 165 0.91 21.72 -16.28
N THR A 166 0.27 21.67 -17.45
CA THR A 166 0.67 22.50 -18.61
C THR A 166 0.42 23.97 -18.32
N GLU A 167 0.99 24.89 -19.12
CA GLU A 167 0.75 26.33 -18.96
C GLU A 167 -0.76 26.65 -19.08
N HIS A 168 -1.45 26.00 -19.99
CA HIS A 168 -2.90 26.14 -20.12
C HIS A 168 -3.64 25.65 -18.87
N GLN A 169 -3.25 24.50 -18.31
CA GLN A 169 -3.86 23.96 -17.09
C GLN A 169 -3.62 24.82 -15.84
N LYS A 170 -2.53 25.59 -15.80
CA LYS A 170 -2.24 26.53 -14.71
C LYS A 170 -3.26 27.67 -14.63
N THR A 171 -3.87 28.05 -15.75
CA THR A 171 -4.89 29.10 -15.82
C THR A 171 -6.30 28.59 -15.54
N GLN A 172 -6.49 27.29 -15.44
CA GLN A 172 -7.78 26.67 -15.16
C GLN A 172 -8.03 26.52 -13.66
N TRP A 173 -9.28 26.28 -13.31
CA TRP A 173 -9.62 25.86 -11.96
C TRP A 173 -8.81 24.61 -11.56
N PHE A 174 -8.17 24.64 -10.39
CA PHE A 174 -7.20 23.62 -9.97
C PHE A 174 -7.70 22.18 -10.09
N PHE A 175 -8.98 21.94 -9.74
CA PHE A 175 -9.54 20.58 -9.80
C PHE A 175 -9.87 20.12 -11.22
N GLN A 176 -9.90 20.99 -12.21
CA GLN A 176 -10.38 20.66 -13.56
C GLN A 176 -9.63 19.49 -14.18
N LYS A 177 -8.31 19.46 -14.10
CA LYS A 177 -7.50 18.35 -14.63
C LYS A 177 -7.78 17.01 -13.96
N TYR A 178 -8.30 17.01 -12.73
CA TYR A 178 -8.69 15.79 -12.02
C TYR A 178 -10.13 15.39 -12.33
N VAL A 179 -11.02 16.36 -12.47
CA VAL A 179 -12.44 16.14 -12.80
C VAL A 179 -12.61 15.50 -14.17
N THR A 180 -11.76 15.84 -15.15
CA THR A 180 -11.76 15.21 -16.49
C THR A 180 -11.46 13.71 -16.43
N GLU A 181 -10.80 13.25 -15.38
CA GLU A 181 -10.45 11.85 -15.16
C GLU A 181 -11.44 11.07 -14.28
N PHE A 182 -12.57 11.67 -13.92
CA PHE A 182 -13.52 11.01 -13.05
C PHE A 182 -14.22 9.82 -13.69
N PRO A 183 -14.60 8.82 -12.89
CA PRO A 183 -15.23 7.59 -13.38
C PRO A 183 -16.63 7.87 -13.93
N ARG A 184 -16.98 7.19 -15.01
CA ARG A 184 -18.39 7.00 -15.41
C ARG A 184 -19.03 5.90 -14.56
N GLY A 185 -20.35 5.73 -14.73
CA GLY A 185 -21.09 4.69 -14.03
C GLY A 185 -20.49 3.29 -14.26
N GLY A 186 -20.19 2.58 -13.18
CA GLY A 186 -19.58 1.25 -13.21
C GLY A 186 -18.05 1.23 -13.31
N GLU A 187 -17.39 2.38 -13.20
CA GLU A 187 -15.93 2.48 -13.32
C GLU A 187 -15.26 2.80 -11.98
N VAL A 188 -14.05 2.27 -11.80
CA VAL A 188 -13.14 2.55 -10.68
C VAL A 188 -11.95 3.35 -11.19
N VAL A 189 -11.68 4.51 -10.61
CA VAL A 189 -10.48 5.31 -10.92
C VAL A 189 -9.55 5.32 -9.72
N LEU A 190 -8.30 4.88 -9.94
CA LEU A 190 -7.25 4.85 -8.93
C LEU A 190 -6.25 5.96 -9.23
N PHE A 191 -6.16 6.97 -8.37
CA PHE A 191 -5.21 8.05 -8.50
C PHE A 191 -3.89 7.70 -7.80
N ASP A 192 -2.78 7.57 -8.54
CA ASP A 192 -1.42 7.56 -7.97
C ASP A 192 -0.96 9.00 -7.80
N ARG A 193 -1.18 9.57 -6.64
CA ARG A 193 -1.26 10.99 -6.30
C ARG A 193 -2.49 11.67 -6.90
N SER A 194 -3.03 12.62 -6.19
CA SER A 194 -4.29 13.29 -6.52
C SER A 194 -4.18 14.81 -6.37
N TRP A 195 -5.31 15.48 -6.28
CA TRP A 195 -5.41 16.91 -5.94
C TRP A 195 -4.72 17.26 -4.61
N TYR A 196 -4.45 16.28 -3.75
CA TYR A 196 -3.69 16.48 -2.51
C TYR A 196 -2.19 16.75 -2.73
N ASN A 197 -1.68 16.72 -3.96
CA ASN A 197 -0.37 17.30 -4.28
C ASN A 197 -0.29 18.77 -3.82
N ARG A 198 -1.39 19.54 -3.95
CA ARG A 198 -1.49 20.95 -3.50
C ARG A 198 -1.43 21.06 -1.96
N ALA A 199 -1.85 20.02 -1.22
CA ALA A 199 -1.79 20.03 0.24
C ALA A 199 -0.41 19.65 0.79
N VAL A 200 0.38 18.85 0.07
CA VAL A 200 1.59 18.23 0.62
C VAL A 200 2.83 18.54 -0.22
N VAL A 201 2.86 18.10 -1.47
CA VAL A 201 4.08 18.18 -2.31
C VAL A 201 4.36 19.61 -2.77
N GLU A 202 3.33 20.28 -3.30
CA GLU A 202 3.48 21.61 -3.91
C GLU A 202 3.98 22.67 -2.92
N PRO A 203 3.44 22.81 -1.69
CA PRO A 203 3.95 23.78 -0.73
C PRO A 203 5.36 23.46 -0.23
N VAL A 204 5.72 22.16 -0.10
CA VAL A 204 7.08 21.77 0.33
C VAL A 204 8.14 22.18 -0.69
N PHE A 205 7.82 22.12 -1.99
CA PHE A 205 8.76 22.46 -3.06
C PHE A 205 8.56 23.86 -3.65
N GLY A 206 7.59 24.62 -3.13
CA GLY A 206 7.28 25.96 -3.66
C GLY A 206 6.65 25.94 -5.06
N PHE A 207 5.93 24.87 -5.40
CA PHE A 207 5.24 24.74 -6.69
C PHE A 207 3.87 25.40 -6.69
N CYS A 208 3.42 25.94 -5.58
CA CYS A 208 2.23 26.76 -5.45
C CYS A 208 2.50 27.95 -4.52
N THR A 209 1.71 29.00 -4.67
CA THR A 209 1.71 30.13 -3.75
C THR A 209 0.97 29.80 -2.46
N ASN A 210 1.16 30.59 -1.41
CA ASN A 210 0.41 30.46 -0.17
C ASN A 210 -1.10 30.72 -0.38
N GLU A 211 -1.46 31.58 -1.29
CA GLU A 211 -2.84 31.87 -1.64
C GLU A 211 -3.50 30.65 -2.27
N GLU A 212 -2.90 30.08 -3.31
CA GLU A 212 -3.36 28.86 -3.98
C GLU A 212 -3.50 27.68 -3.02
N TYR A 213 -2.55 27.50 -2.09
CA TYR A 213 -2.61 26.50 -1.03
C TYR A 213 -3.82 26.73 -0.12
N ASN A 214 -4.02 27.96 0.36
CA ASN A 214 -5.11 28.28 1.26
C ASN A 214 -6.49 28.15 0.57
N ASP A 215 -6.59 28.52 -0.69
CA ASP A 215 -7.81 28.38 -1.49
C ASP A 215 -8.17 26.91 -1.67
N PHE A 216 -7.18 26.08 -1.99
CA PHE A 216 -7.36 24.64 -2.07
C PHE A 216 -7.86 24.07 -0.75
N MET A 217 -7.19 24.42 0.38
CA MET A 217 -7.52 23.89 1.70
C MET A 217 -8.91 24.35 2.20
N ARG A 218 -9.42 25.47 1.73
CA ARG A 218 -10.79 25.95 1.99
C ARG A 218 -11.83 25.18 1.17
N GLY A 219 -11.50 24.87 -0.09
CA GLY A 219 -12.45 24.31 -1.05
C GLY A 219 -12.54 22.79 -1.08
N VAL A 220 -11.45 22.07 -0.77
CA VAL A 220 -11.35 20.63 -1.03
C VAL A 220 -12.39 19.78 -0.28
N THR A 221 -12.73 20.12 0.94
CA THR A 221 -13.72 19.37 1.72
C THR A 221 -15.14 19.53 1.16
N GLY A 222 -15.46 20.71 0.66
CA GLY A 222 -16.72 20.99 -0.05
C GLY A 222 -16.81 20.20 -1.36
N PHE A 223 -15.74 20.20 -2.12
CA PHE A 223 -15.61 19.43 -3.36
C PHE A 223 -15.79 17.92 -3.13
N GLU A 224 -15.10 17.33 -2.15
CA GLU A 224 -15.24 15.92 -1.81
C GLU A 224 -16.63 15.57 -1.27
N LYS A 225 -17.22 16.45 -0.45
CA LYS A 225 -18.58 16.29 0.04
C LYS A 225 -19.59 16.25 -1.11
N ASP A 226 -19.41 17.08 -2.12
CA ASP A 226 -20.30 17.07 -3.29
C ASP A 226 -20.14 15.79 -4.10
N LEU A 227 -18.92 15.30 -4.33
CA LEU A 227 -18.66 14.02 -4.99
C LEU A 227 -19.37 12.85 -4.31
N VAL A 228 -19.27 12.77 -2.98
CA VAL A 228 -19.90 11.70 -2.20
C VAL A 228 -21.43 11.84 -2.23
N ARG A 229 -21.95 13.06 -2.10
CA ARG A 229 -23.38 13.33 -2.20
C ARG A 229 -23.95 12.93 -3.56
N GLN A 230 -23.20 13.07 -4.63
CA GLN A 230 -23.54 12.63 -5.99
C GLN A 230 -23.37 11.11 -6.19
N GLY A 231 -23.16 10.33 -5.11
CA GLY A 231 -23.11 8.87 -5.14
C GLY A 231 -21.76 8.27 -5.55
N THR A 232 -20.69 9.06 -5.60
CA THR A 232 -19.33 8.55 -5.83
C THR A 232 -18.76 7.98 -4.53
N VAL A 233 -18.30 6.72 -4.55
CA VAL A 233 -17.55 6.12 -3.44
C VAL A 233 -16.14 6.71 -3.46
N LEU A 234 -15.79 7.50 -2.46
CA LEU A 234 -14.47 8.12 -2.33
C LEU A 234 -13.67 7.44 -1.22
N VAL A 235 -12.53 6.85 -1.55
CA VAL A 235 -11.59 6.22 -0.60
C VAL A 235 -10.30 7.01 -0.59
N LYS A 236 -9.88 7.49 0.58
CA LYS A 236 -8.63 8.24 0.74
C LYS A 236 -7.63 7.44 1.56
N LEU A 237 -6.55 6.96 0.91
CA LEU A 237 -5.49 6.17 1.52
C LEU A 237 -4.20 6.99 1.58
N TYR A 238 -3.60 7.08 2.77
CA TYR A 238 -2.29 7.69 2.96
C TYR A 238 -1.28 6.64 3.43
N PHE A 239 -0.30 6.33 2.58
CA PHE A 239 0.77 5.39 2.87
C PHE A 239 1.88 6.07 3.66
N SER A 240 2.02 5.70 4.92
CA SER A 240 3.03 6.21 5.84
C SER A 240 4.19 5.23 5.92
N VAL A 241 5.41 5.74 5.80
CA VAL A 241 6.67 4.98 5.93
C VAL A 241 7.58 5.75 6.86
N THR A 242 8.43 5.09 7.65
CA THR A 242 9.40 5.75 8.50
C THR A 242 10.56 6.35 7.67
N LYS A 243 11.26 7.32 8.24
CA LYS A 243 12.38 8.01 7.57
C LYS A 243 13.50 7.05 7.18
N GLU A 244 13.81 6.13 8.09
CA GLU A 244 14.84 5.11 7.91
C GLU A 244 14.47 4.13 6.79
N GLU A 245 13.22 3.65 6.80
CA GLU A 245 12.74 2.74 5.76
C GLU A 245 12.66 3.43 4.39
N GLN A 246 12.24 4.68 4.33
CA GLN A 246 12.27 5.45 3.08
C GLN A 246 13.71 5.60 2.56
N ALA A 247 14.66 5.96 3.44
CA ALA A 247 16.07 6.09 3.08
C ALA A 247 16.63 4.77 2.52
N ARG A 248 16.33 3.64 3.19
CA ARG A 248 16.71 2.30 2.74
C ARG A 248 16.12 1.96 1.36
N ARG A 249 14.87 2.35 1.12
CA ARG A 249 14.22 2.13 -0.19
C ARG A 249 14.83 3.01 -1.29
N PHE A 250 15.22 4.22 -0.98
CA PHE A 250 15.91 5.10 -1.94
C PHE A 250 17.31 4.58 -2.27
N GLU A 251 18.07 4.14 -1.26
CA GLU A 251 19.38 3.55 -1.51
C GLU A 251 19.30 2.33 -2.41
N ARG A 252 18.30 1.49 -2.20
CA ARG A 252 18.02 0.36 -3.09
C ARG A 252 17.64 0.79 -4.51
N ARG A 253 16.95 1.93 -4.69
CA ARG A 253 16.67 2.45 -6.04
C ARG A 253 17.93 2.92 -6.76
N LYS A 254 18.92 3.46 -6.04
CA LYS A 254 20.20 3.89 -6.61
C LYS A 254 21.02 2.72 -7.11
N THR A 255 21.04 1.63 -6.36
CA THR A 255 21.92 0.48 -6.61
C THR A 255 21.32 -0.58 -7.52
N ASP A 256 19.99 -0.64 -7.69
CA ASP A 256 19.30 -1.64 -8.50
C ASP A 256 18.97 -1.06 -9.89
N PRO A 257 19.61 -1.55 -10.99
CA PRO A 257 19.38 -1.05 -12.35
C PRO A 257 17.91 -1.10 -12.78
N LEU A 258 17.14 -2.10 -12.28
CA LEU A 258 15.71 -2.24 -12.58
C LEU A 258 14.83 -1.21 -11.86
N ARG A 259 15.42 -0.39 -10.98
CA ARG A 259 14.68 0.59 -10.13
C ARG A 259 15.21 2.01 -10.24
N GLN A 260 16.38 2.23 -10.87
CA GLN A 260 16.97 3.56 -11.01
C GLN A 260 16.03 4.55 -11.67
N TRP A 261 15.25 4.11 -12.65
CA TRP A 261 14.26 4.94 -13.33
C TRP A 261 13.15 5.48 -12.40
N LYS A 262 12.97 4.88 -11.21
CA LYS A 262 12.01 5.34 -10.19
C LYS A 262 12.58 6.43 -9.28
N LEU A 263 13.85 6.77 -9.40
CA LEU A 263 14.49 7.76 -8.57
C LEU A 263 14.50 9.10 -9.31
N SER A 264 13.70 10.04 -8.83
CA SER A 264 13.66 11.41 -9.35
C SER A 264 14.51 12.35 -8.49
N GLU A 265 14.83 13.53 -9.01
CA GLU A 265 15.48 14.60 -8.23
C GLU A 265 14.64 15.01 -7.02
N ILE A 266 13.32 14.96 -7.14
CA ILE A 266 12.37 15.23 -6.04
C ILE A 266 12.51 14.18 -4.94
N ASP A 267 12.69 12.90 -5.29
CA ASP A 267 12.90 11.83 -4.31
C ASP A 267 14.17 12.05 -3.48
N VAL A 268 15.24 12.51 -4.12
CA VAL A 268 16.52 12.79 -3.42
C VAL A 268 16.35 13.95 -2.42
N GLN A 269 15.62 14.99 -2.80
CA GLN A 269 15.35 16.14 -1.94
C GLN A 269 14.33 15.84 -0.83
N ALA A 270 13.43 14.87 -1.03
CA ALA A 270 12.36 14.53 -0.08
C ALA A 270 12.88 14.12 1.31
N GLN A 271 14.05 13.47 1.38
CA GLN A 271 14.71 13.10 2.65
C GLN A 271 15.14 14.34 3.45
N ASN A 272 15.67 15.35 2.79
CA ASN A 272 16.13 16.59 3.42
C ASN A 272 14.94 17.46 3.89
N ARG A 273 13.76 17.29 3.27
CA ARG A 273 12.53 18.02 3.60
C ARG A 273 11.53 17.16 4.41
N TRP A 274 12.04 16.17 5.12
CA TRP A 274 11.21 15.23 5.91
C TRP A 274 10.24 15.93 6.86
N ASP A 275 10.71 16.93 7.58
CA ASP A 275 9.92 17.64 8.60
C ASP A 275 8.86 18.54 7.96
N ASP A 276 9.15 19.15 6.80
CA ASP A 276 8.19 19.94 6.04
C ASP A 276 7.05 19.04 5.54
N PHE A 277 7.38 17.89 4.98
CA PHE A 277 6.38 16.90 4.58
C PHE A 277 5.54 16.41 5.77
N THR A 278 6.14 16.24 6.95
CA THR A 278 5.43 15.82 8.16
C THR A 278 4.46 16.89 8.61
N ARG A 279 4.88 18.17 8.58
CA ARG A 279 4.04 19.31 8.89
C ARG A 279 2.86 19.43 7.93
N GLN A 280 3.11 19.28 6.62
CA GLN A 280 2.03 19.34 5.61
C GLN A 280 1.06 18.15 5.74
N LYS A 281 1.54 16.96 6.06
CA LYS A 281 0.69 15.81 6.41
C LYS A 281 -0.23 16.14 7.60
N TYR A 282 0.30 16.73 8.65
CA TYR A 282 -0.47 17.14 9.82
C TYR A 282 -1.56 18.15 9.45
N GLU A 283 -1.22 19.23 8.74
CA GLU A 283 -2.19 20.25 8.30
C GLU A 283 -3.26 19.67 7.36
N MET A 284 -2.86 18.78 6.46
CA MET A 284 -3.79 18.06 5.59
C MET A 284 -4.80 17.24 6.43
N LEU A 285 -4.33 16.42 7.37
CA LEU A 285 -5.21 15.60 8.20
C LEU A 285 -6.13 16.46 9.06
N LYS A 286 -5.59 17.50 9.69
CA LYS A 286 -6.32 18.42 10.55
C LYS A 286 -7.47 19.13 9.83
N ARG A 287 -7.28 19.51 8.56
CA ARG A 287 -8.23 20.32 7.81
C ARG A 287 -9.13 19.52 6.87
N THR A 288 -8.72 18.28 6.49
CA THR A 288 -9.41 17.54 5.42
C THR A 288 -9.86 16.13 5.82
N HIS A 289 -9.61 15.69 7.06
CA HIS A 289 -10.25 14.49 7.58
C HIS A 289 -11.69 14.82 8.01
N THR A 290 -12.66 14.31 7.27
CA THR A 290 -14.08 14.56 7.53
C THR A 290 -14.85 13.24 7.66
N ASN A 291 -16.02 13.26 8.30
CA ASN A 291 -16.86 12.07 8.41
C ASN A 291 -17.37 11.57 7.04
N VAL A 292 -17.49 12.46 6.06
CA VAL A 292 -18.00 12.13 4.73
C VAL A 292 -16.90 11.53 3.86
N ALA A 293 -15.67 12.02 3.99
CA ALA A 293 -14.50 11.58 3.24
C ALA A 293 -13.31 11.44 4.19
N PRO A 294 -13.29 10.38 5.02
CA PRO A 294 -12.22 10.18 6.01
C PRO A 294 -10.91 9.74 5.36
N TRP A 295 -9.79 10.17 5.95
CA TRP A 295 -8.47 9.61 5.65
C TRP A 295 -8.27 8.30 6.41
N THR A 296 -7.70 7.32 5.71
CA THR A 296 -7.18 6.09 6.30
C THR A 296 -5.67 6.06 6.12
N ILE A 297 -4.94 5.92 7.22
CA ILE A 297 -3.48 5.86 7.24
C ILE A 297 -3.04 4.40 7.24
N ILE A 298 -2.18 4.03 6.30
CA ILE A 298 -1.62 2.68 6.18
C ILE A 298 -0.13 2.75 6.48
N ARG A 299 0.31 2.10 7.56
CA ARG A 299 1.72 1.96 7.90
C ARG A 299 2.35 0.96 6.94
N SER A 300 3.26 1.44 6.09
CA SER A 300 3.72 0.68 4.92
C SER A 300 5.19 0.27 4.98
N ASN A 301 5.78 0.17 6.17
CA ASN A 301 7.11 -0.41 6.34
C ASN A 301 7.11 -1.86 5.84
N ASN A 302 6.11 -2.65 6.21
CA ASN A 302 5.84 -3.94 5.59
C ASN A 302 4.87 -3.78 4.39
N LYS A 303 5.40 -3.89 3.19
CA LYS A 303 4.63 -3.69 1.96
C LYS A 303 3.54 -4.74 1.74
N HIS A 304 3.75 -5.98 2.19
CA HIS A 304 2.75 -7.04 2.03
C HIS A 304 1.51 -6.76 2.89
N GLU A 305 1.71 -6.45 4.17
CA GLU A 305 0.63 -6.07 5.08
C GLU A 305 -0.09 -4.81 4.63
N ALA A 306 0.67 -3.80 4.18
CA ALA A 306 0.08 -2.59 3.62
C ALA A 306 -0.83 -2.86 2.41
N ARG A 307 -0.43 -3.77 1.51
CA ARG A 307 -1.25 -4.18 0.35
C ARG A 307 -2.50 -4.93 0.76
N LEU A 308 -2.33 -5.91 1.65
CA LEU A 308 -3.45 -6.70 2.17
C LEU A 308 -4.49 -5.80 2.83
N ASN A 309 -4.04 -4.92 3.71
CA ASN A 309 -4.93 -4.01 4.42
C ASN A 309 -5.55 -2.95 3.49
N ALA A 310 -4.83 -2.47 2.48
CA ALA A 310 -5.42 -1.58 1.46
C ALA A 310 -6.58 -2.28 0.72
N MET A 311 -6.44 -3.56 0.36
CA MET A 311 -7.53 -4.32 -0.26
C MET A 311 -8.72 -4.47 0.69
N LYS A 312 -8.50 -4.80 1.97
CA LYS A 312 -9.56 -4.87 2.98
C LYS A 312 -10.32 -3.54 3.10
N ILE A 313 -9.63 -2.40 3.15
CA ILE A 313 -10.24 -1.07 3.22
C ILE A 313 -11.09 -0.80 1.98
N ILE A 314 -10.56 -1.07 0.79
CA ILE A 314 -11.27 -0.87 -0.48
C ILE A 314 -12.54 -1.73 -0.55
N LEU A 315 -12.46 -3.00 -0.17
CA LEU A 315 -13.59 -3.94 -0.14
C LEU A 315 -14.67 -3.51 0.87
N ASN A 316 -14.28 -2.92 1.99
CA ASN A 316 -15.22 -2.42 3.00
C ASN A 316 -15.89 -1.09 2.61
N ALA A 317 -15.38 -0.37 1.62
CA ALA A 317 -15.95 0.89 1.17
C ALA A 317 -17.26 0.73 0.35
N VAL A 318 -17.55 -0.48 -0.11
CA VAL A 318 -18.73 -0.78 -0.93
C VAL A 318 -19.50 -1.93 -0.31
N PRO A 319 -20.81 -1.78 -0.02
CA PRO A 319 -21.65 -2.91 0.32
C PRO A 319 -21.97 -3.73 -0.94
N TYR A 320 -21.40 -4.92 -1.04
CA TYR A 320 -21.64 -5.88 -2.12
C TYR A 320 -21.83 -7.29 -1.53
N ASP A 321 -22.37 -8.22 -2.31
CA ASP A 321 -22.51 -9.62 -1.89
C ASP A 321 -21.14 -10.31 -1.95
N ARG A 322 -20.58 -10.59 -0.76
CA ARG A 322 -19.26 -11.22 -0.58
C ARG A 322 -19.32 -12.70 -0.91
N GLY A 323 -18.45 -13.14 -1.81
CA GLY A 323 -18.38 -14.55 -2.20
C GLY A 323 -17.70 -15.43 -1.16
N ASN A 324 -16.68 -14.92 -0.50
CA ASN A 324 -16.01 -15.61 0.60
C ASN A 324 -16.32 -14.92 1.93
N LYS A 325 -17.28 -15.48 2.68
CA LYS A 325 -17.72 -14.94 3.97
C LYS A 325 -16.76 -15.25 5.11
N ASP A 326 -15.92 -16.26 4.96
CA ASP A 326 -14.93 -16.68 5.98
C ASP A 326 -13.61 -15.88 5.87
N LEU A 327 -13.48 -15.05 4.83
CA LEU A 327 -12.31 -14.21 4.66
C LEU A 327 -12.29 -13.10 5.70
N ASP A 328 -11.14 -12.85 6.30
CA ASP A 328 -10.96 -11.76 7.24
C ASP A 328 -10.92 -10.40 6.51
N TYR A 329 -11.99 -9.62 6.67
CA TYR A 329 -12.11 -8.28 6.10
C TYR A 329 -11.73 -7.17 7.08
N VAL A 330 -11.40 -7.49 8.33
CA VAL A 330 -11.05 -6.47 9.33
C VAL A 330 -9.63 -5.98 9.07
N PRO A 331 -9.41 -4.68 8.85
CA PRO A 331 -8.07 -4.14 8.76
C PRO A 331 -7.32 -4.32 10.08
N ASP A 332 -6.04 -4.67 9.99
CA ASP A 332 -5.15 -4.83 11.12
C ASP A 332 -4.91 -3.46 11.82
N PRO A 333 -5.25 -3.29 13.10
CA PRO A 333 -5.11 -2.03 13.82
C PRO A 333 -3.64 -1.59 14.01
N ASP A 334 -2.68 -2.52 13.92
CA ASP A 334 -1.24 -2.18 13.98
C ASP A 334 -0.75 -1.58 12.66
N VAL A 335 -1.45 -1.86 11.56
CA VAL A 335 -1.12 -1.37 10.22
C VAL A 335 -1.99 -0.19 9.80
N VAL A 336 -3.26 -0.19 10.20
CA VAL A 336 -4.27 0.77 9.73
C VAL A 336 -4.84 1.56 10.89
N ILE A 337 -4.76 2.88 10.78
CA ILE A 337 -5.42 3.78 11.72
C ILE A 337 -6.21 4.87 10.97
N SER A 338 -7.19 5.46 11.64
CA SER A 338 -7.92 6.60 11.09
C SER A 338 -7.05 7.86 11.03
N GLY A 339 -7.34 8.76 10.08
CA GLY A 339 -6.67 10.06 10.02
C GLY A 339 -6.88 10.89 11.29
N ALA A 340 -8.02 10.75 11.98
CA ALA A 340 -8.26 11.38 13.27
C ALA A 340 -7.26 10.86 14.33
N ARG A 341 -7.10 9.54 14.43
CA ARG A 341 -6.16 8.94 15.38
C ARG A 341 -4.72 9.31 15.08
N GLU A 342 -4.33 9.34 13.81
CA GLU A 342 -2.99 9.79 13.42
C GLU A 342 -2.75 11.25 13.84
N LYS A 343 -3.74 12.12 13.61
CA LYS A 343 -3.68 13.53 14.05
C LYS A 343 -3.48 13.64 15.57
N GLU A 344 -4.27 12.89 16.36
CA GLU A 344 -4.12 12.86 17.83
C GLU A 344 -2.70 12.44 18.27
N LEU A 345 -2.14 11.41 17.63
CA LEU A 345 -0.77 10.97 17.89
C LEU A 345 0.26 12.06 17.56
N MET A 346 0.04 12.79 16.46
CA MET A 346 0.90 13.90 16.06
C MET A 346 0.75 15.11 17.02
N ASP A 347 -0.46 15.41 17.50
CA ASP A 347 -0.70 16.43 18.54
C ASP A 347 0.05 16.08 19.82
N ALA A 348 -0.03 14.83 20.27
CA ALA A 348 0.70 14.37 21.46
C ALA A 348 2.23 14.48 21.31
N GLN A 349 2.78 14.22 20.11
CA GLN A 349 4.19 14.42 19.80
C GLN A 349 4.57 15.90 19.88
N LEU A 350 3.76 16.78 19.30
CA LEU A 350 3.99 18.22 19.30
C LEU A 350 3.98 18.78 20.72
N LEU A 351 3.00 18.38 21.55
CA LEU A 351 2.91 18.79 22.96
C LEU A 351 4.11 18.29 23.79
N LYS A 352 4.55 17.05 23.57
CA LYS A 352 5.63 16.45 24.37
C LYS A 352 7.03 16.87 23.94
N LEU A 353 7.25 17.09 22.65
CA LEU A 353 8.60 17.24 22.05
C LEU A 353 8.79 18.56 21.32
N GLY A 354 7.74 19.38 21.17
CA GLY A 354 7.79 20.61 20.36
C GLY A 354 7.94 20.37 18.86
N ARG A 355 7.95 19.10 18.42
CA ARG A 355 8.13 18.71 17.01
C ARG A 355 7.46 17.37 16.71
N PHE A 356 7.26 17.07 15.43
CA PHE A 356 6.83 15.77 14.95
C PHE A 356 8.03 14.82 14.82
N ILE A 357 7.83 13.53 15.14
CA ILE A 357 8.86 12.50 14.92
C ILE A 357 8.76 11.92 13.50
N GLY A 358 7.58 11.96 12.87
CA GLY A 358 7.34 11.55 11.47
C GLY A 358 6.92 10.12 11.34
#